data_fbdf793b36b81e7c26089888b86dd1f4
#
_entry.id   fbdf793b36b81e7c26089888b86dd1f4
#
_cell.length_a   1.000
_cell.length_b   1.000
_cell.length_c   1.000
_cell.angle_alpha   90.00
_cell.angle_beta   90.00
_cell.angle_gamma   90.00
#
_symmetry.space_group_name_H-M   'P 1'
#
loop_
_entity.id
_entity.type
_entity.pdbx_description
1 polymer ?
#
loop_
_entity_poly.entity_id
_entity_poly.type
_entity_poly.pdbx_seq_one_letter_code
_entity_poly.pdbx_strand_id
1 'polypeptide(L)'
;MYLEKNIHVMDSFEFEYGRVLENVEVEYRVFGTPKYDEDGFLTNAVLFFSTFNGIYSFLRESHKYIMSHGNFTDEFYFIVISPLGTPGSCSPSSTGLNYEFPRYTYADGINFIKQFLVEKFKIRKILGLVGEGIGGYIVLSWACEFPDEMEFIFIVNSAAKVSGYRFIISKVLELIMDSTEDYYTDGYSISKTKNMIAVNALLFAHSSSKKIFNNLNNDEITAIFEDFNDECIFSDIYDFKFRNECSMEYDVVDKLGNIKAKSLFVGTNDNYFNFELDMLPFKELVPNSIVIKQEDTKENYYFEEKDYAPVGKDVIAFLEQFKK
;
A
#
# COMPACT_ATOMS: atom_id res chain seq x y z
N MET A 1 17.05 1.23 10.56
CA MET A 1 16.35 1.04 11.85
C MET A 1 15.43 -0.17 11.72
N TYR A 2 15.54 -1.11 12.65
CA TYR A 2 14.63 -2.25 12.69
C TYR A 2 13.38 -1.82 13.47
N LEU A 3 12.22 -1.83 12.83
CA LEU A 3 10.95 -1.54 13.50
C LEU A 3 10.36 -2.83 14.05
N GLU A 4 10.10 -2.84 15.35
CA GLU A 4 9.54 -3.99 16.02
C GLU A 4 8.15 -4.33 15.48
N LYS A 5 7.95 -5.61 15.18
CA LYS A 5 6.66 -6.16 14.77
C LYS A 5 5.76 -6.28 16.00
N ASN A 6 4.56 -5.72 15.90
CA ASN A 6 3.51 -5.86 16.90
C ASN A 6 2.30 -6.55 16.28
N ILE A 7 1.57 -7.29 17.08
CA ILE A 7 0.29 -7.89 16.72
C ILE A 7 -0.77 -7.43 17.72
N HIS A 8 -1.92 -7.01 17.21
CA HIS A 8 -3.15 -6.83 17.98
C HIS A 8 -4.17 -7.87 17.53
N VAL A 9 -4.90 -8.45 18.47
CA VAL A 9 -5.96 -9.41 18.19
C VAL A 9 -7.28 -8.72 18.50
N MET A 10 -8.13 -8.56 17.50
CA MET A 10 -9.51 -8.13 17.66
C MET A 10 -10.39 -9.37 17.93
N ASP A 11 -11.36 -9.24 18.81
CA ASP A 11 -12.24 -10.38 19.16
C ASP A 11 -12.96 -10.92 17.93
N SER A 12 -13.47 -10.05 17.07
CA SER A 12 -14.11 -10.43 15.81
C SER A 12 -14.09 -9.30 14.81
N PHE A 13 -14.27 -9.66 13.52
CA PHE A 13 -14.50 -8.70 12.45
C PHE A 13 -15.62 -9.21 11.53
N GLU A 14 -16.60 -8.36 11.24
CA GLU A 14 -17.71 -8.63 10.33
C GLU A 14 -17.46 -7.98 8.96
N PHE A 15 -17.45 -8.80 7.92
CA PHE A 15 -17.32 -8.36 6.53
C PHE A 15 -18.65 -7.83 5.98
N GLU A 16 -18.61 -6.94 4.99
CA GLU A 16 -19.81 -6.37 4.35
C GLU A 16 -20.79 -7.45 3.86
N TYR A 17 -20.29 -8.62 3.45
CA TYR A 17 -21.11 -9.75 3.03
C TYR A 17 -21.65 -10.60 4.21
N GLY A 18 -21.50 -10.12 5.45
CA GLY A 18 -22.09 -10.71 6.64
C GLY A 18 -21.34 -11.90 7.25
N ARG A 19 -20.18 -12.31 6.70
CA ARG A 19 -19.33 -13.32 7.33
C ARG A 19 -18.56 -12.68 8.49
N VAL A 20 -18.52 -13.37 9.62
CA VAL A 20 -17.76 -12.97 10.81
C VAL A 20 -16.58 -13.91 10.99
N LEU A 21 -15.40 -13.36 11.24
CA LEU A 21 -14.22 -14.09 11.70
C LEU A 21 -13.90 -13.68 13.13
N GLU A 22 -13.49 -14.64 13.95
CA GLU A 22 -13.10 -14.43 15.34
C GLU A 22 -11.57 -14.43 15.49
N ASN A 23 -11.07 -13.78 16.55
CA ASN A 23 -9.63 -13.68 16.88
C ASN A 23 -8.78 -13.18 15.71
N VAL A 24 -9.14 -12.02 15.19
CA VAL A 24 -8.61 -11.46 13.96
C VAL A 24 -7.32 -10.69 14.24
N GLU A 25 -6.21 -11.11 13.67
CA GLU A 25 -4.91 -10.48 13.87
C GLU A 25 -4.68 -9.26 12.98
N VAL A 26 -4.05 -8.22 13.55
CA VAL A 26 -3.56 -7.03 12.84
C VAL A 26 -2.08 -6.85 13.14
N GLU A 27 -1.23 -7.03 12.14
CA GLU A 27 0.18 -6.71 12.26
C GLU A 27 0.40 -5.22 12.01
N TYR A 28 1.18 -4.59 12.89
CA TYR A 28 1.54 -3.18 12.75
C TYR A 28 2.93 -2.89 13.30
N ARG A 29 3.49 -1.76 12.90
CA ARG A 29 4.70 -1.19 13.44
C ARG A 29 4.48 0.27 13.74
N VAL A 30 5.19 0.80 14.75
CA VAL A 30 5.07 2.19 15.15
C VAL A 30 6.44 2.83 15.30
N PHE A 31 6.51 4.12 15.00
CA PHE A 31 7.67 4.95 15.30
C PHE A 31 7.26 6.42 15.44
N GLY A 32 8.09 7.20 16.09
CA GLY A 32 7.80 8.60 16.43
C GLY A 32 7.23 8.76 17.84
N THR A 33 6.85 9.97 18.17
CA THR A 33 6.43 10.36 19.52
C THR A 33 4.91 10.57 19.54
N PRO A 34 4.15 9.76 20.30
CA PRO A 34 2.70 9.94 20.36
C PRO A 34 2.35 11.19 21.19
N LYS A 35 1.40 11.99 20.68
CA LYS A 35 0.81 13.14 21.38
C LYS A 35 -0.66 12.87 21.65
N TYR A 36 -1.09 13.15 22.88
CA TYR A 36 -2.45 12.90 23.33
C TYR A 36 -3.16 14.20 23.70
N ASP A 37 -4.46 14.27 23.49
CA ASP A 37 -5.31 15.34 24.03
C ASP A 37 -5.60 15.12 25.52
N GLU A 38 -6.36 16.06 26.11
CA GLU A 38 -6.74 16.03 27.54
C GLU A 38 -7.61 14.81 27.89
N ASP A 39 -8.34 14.27 26.92
CA ASP A 39 -9.19 13.08 27.05
C ASP A 39 -8.42 11.76 26.83
N GLY A 40 -7.13 11.83 26.49
CA GLY A 40 -6.25 10.69 26.23
C GLY A 40 -6.39 10.07 24.85
N PHE A 41 -6.90 10.80 23.85
CA PHE A 41 -6.94 10.37 22.45
C PHE A 41 -5.66 10.76 21.72
N LEU A 42 -5.14 9.85 20.91
CA LEU A 42 -3.98 10.10 20.06
C LEU A 42 -4.33 11.08 18.94
N THR A 43 -3.57 12.18 18.83
CA THR A 43 -3.93 13.32 17.94
C THR A 43 -3.00 13.50 16.74
N ASN A 44 -1.82 12.88 16.75
CA ASN A 44 -0.78 13.08 15.73
C ASN A 44 -0.46 11.80 14.93
N ALA A 45 -1.43 10.89 14.79
CA ALA A 45 -1.25 9.65 14.06
C ALA A 45 -1.20 9.87 12.56
N VAL A 46 -0.19 9.31 11.89
CA VAL A 46 -0.05 9.22 10.45
C VAL A 46 0.02 7.74 10.07
N LEU A 47 -0.94 7.28 9.26
CA LEU A 47 -1.02 5.88 8.84
C LEU A 47 -0.31 5.66 7.52
N PHE A 48 0.39 4.54 7.41
CA PHE A 48 1.11 4.14 6.21
C PHE A 48 0.57 2.84 5.63
N PHE A 49 0.30 2.85 4.31
CA PHE A 49 -0.11 1.69 3.53
C PHE A 49 0.85 1.50 2.36
N SER A 50 1.50 0.33 2.32
CA SER A 50 2.50 0.03 1.29
C SER A 50 1.90 -0.66 0.06
N THR A 51 2.78 -1.00 -0.89
CA THR A 51 2.45 -1.72 -2.12
C THR A 51 2.02 -3.18 -1.88
N PHE A 52 1.82 -3.96 -2.95
CA PHE A 52 1.38 -5.36 -2.94
C PHE A 52 2.15 -6.28 -1.99
N ASN A 53 3.45 -6.08 -1.86
CA ASN A 53 4.33 -7.00 -1.14
C ASN A 53 4.50 -6.68 0.34
N GLY A 54 3.68 -5.77 0.88
CA GLY A 54 3.62 -5.52 2.31
C GLY A 54 4.55 -4.41 2.82
N ILE A 55 4.69 -4.36 4.12
CA ILE A 55 5.24 -3.28 4.94
C ILE A 55 6.67 -2.84 4.58
N TYR A 56 7.46 -3.70 3.96
CA TYR A 56 8.91 -3.52 3.94
C TYR A 56 9.46 -2.59 2.86
N SER A 57 8.84 -2.50 1.68
CA SER A 57 9.39 -1.72 0.56
C SER A 57 9.35 -0.21 0.80
N PHE A 58 8.22 0.30 1.26
CA PHE A 58 8.05 1.73 1.52
C PHE A 58 8.93 2.23 2.67
N LEU A 59 9.01 1.46 3.76
CA LEU A 59 9.83 1.83 4.92
C LEU A 59 11.33 1.83 4.63
N ARG A 60 11.78 1.06 3.66
CA ARG A 60 13.20 0.97 3.36
C ARG A 60 13.75 2.28 2.81
N GLU A 61 12.94 3.03 2.06
CA GLU A 61 13.46 4.09 1.19
C GLU A 61 12.88 5.48 1.49
N SER A 62 11.58 5.67 1.51
CA SER A 62 10.97 6.96 1.87
C SER A 62 11.13 7.29 3.36
N HIS A 63 11.18 6.27 4.22
CA HIS A 63 11.52 6.45 5.63
C HIS A 63 12.91 7.06 5.82
N LYS A 64 13.94 6.60 5.11
CA LYS A 64 15.29 7.16 5.21
C LYS A 64 15.28 8.65 4.88
N TYR A 65 14.56 9.04 3.83
CA TYR A 65 14.50 10.42 3.40
C TYR A 65 13.71 11.30 4.39
N ILE A 66 12.52 10.88 4.81
CA ILE A 66 11.68 11.62 5.78
C ILE A 66 12.42 11.76 7.12
N MET A 67 13.14 10.71 7.54
CA MET A 67 13.85 10.69 8.83
C MET A 67 15.15 11.48 8.81
N SER A 68 15.84 11.58 7.67
CA SER A 68 17.14 12.28 7.60
C SER A 68 17.02 13.80 7.44
N HIS A 69 15.88 14.31 6.95
CA HIS A 69 15.72 15.70 6.54
C HIS A 69 14.70 16.52 7.36
N GLY A 70 14.04 15.90 8.34
CA GLY A 70 13.09 16.61 9.21
C GLY A 70 12.87 15.87 10.52
N ASN A 71 12.71 16.59 11.62
CA ASN A 71 12.35 16.00 12.92
C ASN A 71 10.88 15.57 12.99
N PHE A 72 10.42 14.86 11.94
CA PHE A 72 9.02 14.45 11.85
C PHE A 72 8.64 13.42 12.90
N THR A 73 9.61 12.65 13.41
CA THR A 73 9.38 11.68 14.49
C THR A 73 9.09 12.30 15.84
N ASP A 74 9.45 13.56 16.05
CA ASP A 74 9.11 14.29 17.27
C ASP A 74 7.69 14.86 17.19
N GLU A 75 7.18 15.07 15.97
CA GLU A 75 5.90 15.70 15.70
C GLU A 75 4.80 14.71 15.33
N PHE A 76 5.15 13.64 14.62
CA PHE A 76 4.20 12.64 14.14
C PHE A 76 4.42 11.28 14.79
N TYR A 77 3.32 10.57 14.99
CA TYR A 77 3.33 9.17 15.38
C TYR A 77 2.91 8.31 14.21
N PHE A 78 3.87 7.64 13.61
CA PHE A 78 3.66 6.83 12.43
C PHE A 78 3.19 5.43 12.80
N ILE A 79 2.12 4.98 12.17
CA ILE A 79 1.57 3.62 12.32
C ILE A 79 1.56 2.98 10.94
N VAL A 80 2.38 1.96 10.78
CA VAL A 80 2.44 1.15 9.56
C VAL A 80 1.64 -0.11 9.79
N ILE A 81 0.63 -0.33 8.98
CA ILE A 81 -0.37 -1.39 9.17
C ILE A 81 -0.29 -2.35 7.99
N SER A 82 -0.29 -3.66 8.27
CA SER A 82 -0.60 -4.68 7.28
C SER A 82 -2.11 -4.69 7.05
N PRO A 83 -2.62 -4.30 5.87
CA PRO A 83 -4.04 -4.27 5.61
C PRO A 83 -4.69 -5.65 5.64
N LEU A 84 -6.03 -5.68 5.72
CA LEU A 84 -6.83 -6.90 5.53
C LEU A 84 -6.43 -7.60 4.21
N GLY A 85 -6.30 -8.90 4.24
CA GLY A 85 -5.90 -9.72 3.09
C GLY A 85 -4.40 -9.75 2.82
N THR A 86 -3.56 -9.17 3.70
CA THR A 86 -2.10 -9.22 3.55
C THR A 86 -1.44 -10.12 4.59
N PRO A 87 -0.30 -10.77 4.26
CA PRO A 87 0.45 -11.56 5.23
C PRO A 87 0.76 -10.76 6.49
N GLY A 88 0.63 -11.39 7.64
CA GLY A 88 0.86 -10.75 8.94
C GLY A 88 -0.39 -10.13 9.57
N SER A 89 -1.45 -9.90 8.78
CA SER A 89 -2.78 -9.54 9.28
C SER A 89 -3.80 -10.63 8.91
N CYS A 90 -5.08 -10.39 9.17
CA CYS A 90 -6.15 -11.29 8.75
C CYS A 90 -6.14 -11.46 7.23
N SER A 91 -5.75 -12.62 6.76
CA SER A 91 -5.62 -12.98 5.36
C SER A 91 -5.98 -14.44 5.11
N PRO A 92 -6.19 -14.86 3.86
CA PRO A 92 -6.41 -16.26 3.51
C PRO A 92 -5.39 -17.21 4.15
N SER A 93 -4.10 -16.92 4.01
CA SER A 93 -3.03 -17.77 4.53
C SER A 93 -2.90 -17.70 6.05
N SER A 94 -3.00 -16.51 6.66
CA SER A 94 -2.80 -16.33 8.11
C SER A 94 -3.92 -16.96 8.94
N THR A 95 -5.15 -17.02 8.39
CA THR A 95 -6.31 -17.67 9.03
C THR A 95 -6.38 -19.17 8.73
N GLY A 96 -5.61 -19.66 7.77
CA GLY A 96 -5.72 -21.04 7.29
C GLY A 96 -6.99 -21.31 6.48
N LEU A 97 -7.81 -20.30 6.19
CA LEU A 97 -9.04 -20.46 5.38
C LEU A 97 -8.72 -20.61 3.88
N ASN A 98 -7.55 -20.14 3.43
CA ASN A 98 -7.11 -20.31 2.06
C ASN A 98 -8.17 -19.84 1.04
N TYR A 99 -8.61 -20.73 0.14
CA TYR A 99 -9.66 -20.44 -0.86
C TYR A 99 -11.06 -20.24 -0.25
N GLU A 100 -11.30 -20.58 1.00
CA GLU A 100 -12.55 -20.36 1.73
C GLU A 100 -12.60 -19.02 2.47
N PHE A 101 -11.55 -18.19 2.36
CA PHE A 101 -11.52 -16.88 2.99
C PHE A 101 -12.68 -16.00 2.48
N PRO A 102 -13.26 -15.13 3.32
CA PRO A 102 -14.30 -14.23 2.87
C PRO A 102 -13.79 -13.30 1.77
N ARG A 103 -14.57 -13.14 0.71
CA ARG A 103 -14.36 -12.04 -0.22
C ARG A 103 -14.49 -10.72 0.54
N TYR A 104 -13.63 -9.76 0.23
CA TYR A 104 -13.60 -8.47 0.90
C TYR A 104 -13.43 -7.32 -0.11
N THR A 105 -13.79 -6.12 0.35
CA THR A 105 -13.73 -4.87 -0.40
C THR A 105 -12.75 -3.90 0.24
N TYR A 106 -12.48 -2.76 -0.42
CA TYR A 106 -11.74 -1.66 0.23
C TYR A 106 -12.51 -1.06 1.41
N ALA A 107 -13.85 -1.11 1.41
CA ALA A 107 -14.65 -0.69 2.55
C ALA A 107 -14.43 -1.62 3.76
N ASP A 108 -14.39 -2.94 3.54
CA ASP A 108 -13.99 -3.90 4.58
C ASP A 108 -12.59 -3.58 5.13
N GLY A 109 -11.62 -3.32 4.24
CA GLY A 109 -10.27 -2.95 4.64
C GLY A 109 -10.21 -1.70 5.51
N ILE A 110 -10.98 -0.67 5.16
CA ILE A 110 -11.08 0.56 5.96
C ILE A 110 -11.72 0.29 7.31
N ASN A 111 -12.85 -0.43 7.35
CA ASN A 111 -13.56 -0.75 8.59
C ASN A 111 -12.70 -1.60 9.53
N PHE A 112 -11.95 -2.57 8.98
CA PHE A 112 -10.98 -3.38 9.71
C PHE A 112 -9.92 -2.52 10.41
N ILE A 113 -9.34 -1.56 9.68
CA ILE A 113 -8.34 -0.65 10.22
C ILE A 113 -8.97 0.31 11.25
N LYS A 114 -10.15 0.84 10.99
CA LYS A 114 -10.85 1.74 11.94
C LYS A 114 -11.13 1.04 13.26
N GLN A 115 -11.62 -0.20 13.24
CA GLN A 115 -11.83 -1.00 14.45
C GLN A 115 -10.52 -1.17 15.22
N PHE A 116 -9.45 -1.59 14.55
CA PHE A 116 -8.12 -1.72 15.15
C PHE A 116 -7.63 -0.42 15.81
N LEU A 117 -7.77 0.72 15.11
CA LEU A 117 -7.32 2.02 15.62
C LEU A 117 -8.07 2.46 16.88
N VAL A 118 -9.37 2.21 16.92
CA VAL A 118 -10.21 2.51 18.10
C VAL A 118 -9.80 1.62 19.29
N GLU A 119 -9.68 0.32 19.06
CA GLU A 119 -9.37 -0.64 20.14
C GLU A 119 -7.95 -0.44 20.69
N LYS A 120 -6.97 -0.24 19.80
CA LYS A 120 -5.55 -0.23 20.18
C LYS A 120 -5.03 1.16 20.61
N PHE A 121 -5.44 2.22 19.87
CA PHE A 121 -4.80 3.54 19.98
C PHE A 121 -5.74 4.64 20.48
N LYS A 122 -7.04 4.38 20.58
CA LYS A 122 -8.04 5.41 20.92
C LYS A 122 -7.96 6.62 19.98
N ILE A 123 -7.92 6.39 18.67
CA ILE A 123 -7.89 7.45 17.66
C ILE A 123 -9.33 7.84 17.28
N ARG A 124 -9.65 9.14 17.33
CA ARG A 124 -10.91 9.70 16.83
C ARG A 124 -10.74 10.35 15.46
N LYS A 125 -9.61 10.97 15.23
CA LYS A 125 -9.25 11.63 13.98
C LYS A 125 -7.80 11.33 13.64
N ILE A 126 -7.56 11.02 12.39
CA ILE A 126 -6.24 10.72 11.86
C ILE A 126 -5.61 12.03 11.38
N LEU A 127 -4.34 12.28 11.69
CA LEU A 127 -3.66 13.46 11.16
C LEU A 127 -3.44 13.30 9.65
N GLY A 128 -2.93 12.16 9.23
CA GLY A 128 -2.67 11.91 7.82
C GLY A 128 -2.69 10.46 7.40
N LEU A 129 -2.99 10.24 6.12
CA LEU A 129 -2.90 8.94 5.45
C LEU A 129 -1.83 9.01 4.37
N VAL A 130 -0.96 8.02 4.33
CA VAL A 130 0.09 7.89 3.32
C VAL A 130 -0.04 6.54 2.63
N GLY A 131 -0.01 6.54 1.30
CA GLY A 131 -0.15 5.31 0.52
C GLY A 131 0.73 5.29 -0.71
N GLU A 132 1.25 4.11 -1.03
CA GLU A 132 2.00 3.87 -2.26
C GLU A 132 1.34 2.75 -3.08
N GLY A 133 1.22 2.94 -4.38
CA GLY A 133 0.62 1.94 -5.26
C GLY A 133 -0.79 1.56 -4.82
N ILE A 134 -1.00 0.30 -4.50
CA ILE A 134 -2.28 -0.22 -3.96
C ILE A 134 -2.60 0.34 -2.57
N GLY A 135 -1.60 0.65 -1.75
CA GLY A 135 -1.83 1.38 -0.51
C GLY A 135 -2.52 2.72 -0.75
N GLY A 136 -2.26 3.36 -1.90
CA GLY A 136 -2.97 4.55 -2.34
C GLY A 136 -4.46 4.32 -2.63
N TYR A 137 -4.88 3.10 -3.03
CA TYR A 137 -6.30 2.76 -3.22
C TYR A 137 -7.05 2.80 -1.88
N ILE A 138 -6.43 2.28 -0.81
CA ILE A 138 -7.00 2.35 0.55
C ILE A 138 -7.15 3.82 0.98
N VAL A 139 -6.09 4.62 0.79
CA VAL A 139 -6.08 6.05 1.16
C VAL A 139 -7.17 6.83 0.42
N LEU A 140 -7.27 6.65 -0.91
CA LEU A 140 -8.28 7.31 -1.74
C LEU A 140 -9.69 6.87 -1.38
N SER A 141 -9.91 5.56 -1.21
CA SER A 141 -11.22 5.05 -0.77
C SER A 141 -11.64 5.64 0.57
N TRP A 142 -10.71 5.69 1.53
CA TRP A 142 -10.98 6.26 2.85
C TRP A 142 -11.27 7.75 2.79
N ALA A 143 -10.44 8.53 2.10
CA ALA A 143 -10.62 9.97 1.99
C ALA A 143 -11.90 10.37 1.23
N CYS A 144 -12.34 9.55 0.26
CA CYS A 144 -13.59 9.73 -0.46
C CYS A 144 -14.82 9.45 0.41
N GLU A 145 -14.76 8.37 1.21
CA GLU A 145 -15.92 7.89 2.00
C GLU A 145 -16.06 8.62 3.34
N PHE A 146 -14.93 8.97 3.97
CA PHE A 146 -14.87 9.61 5.28
C PHE A 146 -14.03 10.91 5.25
N PRO A 147 -14.44 11.93 4.49
CA PRO A 147 -13.62 13.10 4.18
C PRO A 147 -13.26 13.99 5.39
N ASP A 148 -13.93 13.82 6.52
CA ASP A 148 -13.70 14.59 7.74
C ASP A 148 -12.75 13.90 8.74
N GLU A 149 -12.29 12.67 8.44
CA GLU A 149 -11.50 11.87 9.37
C GLU A 149 -9.98 12.14 9.31
N MET A 150 -9.48 12.87 8.30
CA MET A 150 -8.06 13.18 8.16
C MET A 150 -7.82 14.64 7.76
N GLU A 151 -6.63 15.17 8.10
CA GLU A 151 -6.21 16.52 7.71
C GLU A 151 -5.45 16.53 6.38
N PHE A 152 -4.67 15.48 6.11
CA PHE A 152 -3.96 15.35 4.84
C PHE A 152 -3.94 13.90 4.30
N ILE A 153 -3.71 13.80 2.99
CA ILE A 153 -3.30 12.56 2.33
C ILE A 153 -2.03 12.80 1.52
N PHE A 154 -1.16 11.80 1.51
CA PHE A 154 0.03 11.77 0.66
C PHE A 154 0.09 10.45 -0.09
N ILE A 155 0.11 10.51 -1.41
CA ILE A 155 0.03 9.33 -2.28
C ILE A 155 1.17 9.32 -3.28
N VAL A 156 1.83 8.17 -3.38
CA VAL A 156 2.92 7.92 -4.33
C VAL A 156 2.49 6.84 -5.32
N ASN A 157 2.64 7.10 -6.61
CA ASN A 157 2.40 6.13 -7.70
C ASN A 157 1.12 5.29 -7.50
N SER A 158 -0.04 5.92 -7.66
CA SER A 158 -1.32 5.26 -7.51
C SER A 158 -2.30 5.68 -8.62
N ALA A 159 -3.55 5.28 -8.52
CA ALA A 159 -4.59 5.61 -9.48
C ALA A 159 -5.96 5.66 -8.82
N ALA A 160 -6.94 6.30 -9.48
CA ALA A 160 -8.32 6.39 -9.01
C ALA A 160 -9.15 5.13 -9.31
N LYS A 161 -8.67 4.25 -10.18
CA LYS A 161 -9.32 2.98 -10.54
C LYS A 161 -8.37 1.98 -11.16
N VAL A 162 -8.74 0.72 -11.13
CA VAL A 162 -8.07 -0.33 -11.89
C VAL A 162 -8.80 -0.49 -13.24
N SER A 163 -8.20 0.04 -14.29
CA SER A 163 -8.75 -0.02 -15.65
C SER A 163 -7.66 -0.08 -16.71
N GLY A 164 -8.03 -0.28 -17.97
CA GLY A 164 -7.10 -0.29 -19.11
C GLY A 164 -5.98 -1.32 -18.91
N TYR A 165 -4.74 -0.86 -19.02
CA TYR A 165 -3.57 -1.73 -18.95
C TYR A 165 -3.44 -2.46 -17.60
N ARG A 166 -3.69 -1.78 -16.47
CA ARG A 166 -3.66 -2.42 -15.14
C ARG A 166 -4.71 -3.52 -15.02
N PHE A 167 -5.91 -3.30 -15.53
CA PHE A 167 -6.94 -4.34 -15.54
C PHE A 167 -6.51 -5.55 -16.37
N ILE A 168 -5.85 -5.34 -17.53
CA ILE A 168 -5.28 -6.43 -18.33
C ILE A 168 -4.25 -7.22 -17.53
N ILE A 169 -3.32 -6.52 -16.84
CA ILE A 169 -2.33 -7.19 -15.98
C ILE A 169 -3.04 -8.00 -14.89
N SER A 170 -4.01 -7.42 -14.18
CA SER A 170 -4.77 -8.14 -13.15
C SER A 170 -5.48 -9.38 -13.71
N LYS A 171 -6.03 -9.32 -14.94
CA LYS A 171 -6.63 -10.48 -15.61
C LYS A 171 -5.60 -11.55 -15.99
N VAL A 172 -4.37 -11.16 -16.36
CA VAL A 172 -3.29 -12.13 -16.62
C VAL A 172 -2.83 -12.78 -15.32
N LEU A 173 -2.71 -12.02 -14.24
CA LEU A 173 -2.40 -12.55 -12.89
C LEU A 173 -3.48 -13.56 -12.45
N GLU A 174 -4.75 -13.20 -12.58
CA GLU A 174 -5.89 -14.09 -12.29
C GLU A 174 -5.78 -15.39 -13.09
N LEU A 175 -5.54 -15.31 -14.42
CA LEU A 175 -5.40 -16.48 -15.29
C LEU A 175 -4.25 -17.40 -14.84
N ILE A 176 -3.10 -16.83 -14.47
CA ILE A 176 -1.97 -17.63 -13.97
C ILE A 176 -2.37 -18.37 -12.69
N MET A 177 -3.00 -17.67 -11.74
CA MET A 177 -3.42 -18.28 -10.48
C MET A 177 -4.53 -19.33 -10.67
N ASP A 178 -5.49 -19.07 -11.56
CA ASP A 178 -6.58 -20.02 -11.89
C ASP A 178 -6.09 -21.27 -12.59
N SER A 179 -4.93 -21.21 -13.26
CA SER A 179 -4.31 -22.38 -13.88
C SER A 179 -3.64 -23.34 -12.88
N THR A 180 -3.69 -23.05 -11.58
CA THR A 180 -3.11 -23.90 -10.54
C THR A 180 -3.97 -25.16 -10.34
N GLU A 181 -3.45 -26.31 -10.73
CA GLU A 181 -4.19 -27.58 -10.74
C GLU A 181 -4.78 -27.97 -9.38
N ASP A 182 -4.05 -27.65 -8.30
CA ASP A 182 -4.40 -27.98 -6.93
C ASP A 182 -4.77 -26.76 -6.07
N TYR A 183 -5.31 -25.70 -6.70
CA TYR A 183 -5.71 -24.47 -6.01
C TYR A 183 -6.67 -24.75 -4.85
N TYR A 184 -7.64 -25.66 -5.05
CA TYR A 184 -8.67 -26.02 -4.06
C TYR A 184 -8.24 -27.14 -3.09
N THR A 185 -6.95 -27.38 -2.95
CA THR A 185 -6.41 -28.34 -1.96
C THR A 185 -5.57 -27.60 -0.94
N ASP A 186 -5.64 -28.04 0.32
CA ASP A 186 -4.84 -27.45 1.38
C ASP A 186 -3.36 -27.83 1.27
N GLY A 187 -2.53 -27.00 1.88
CA GLY A 187 -1.10 -27.23 2.01
C GLY A 187 -0.26 -26.74 0.85
N TYR A 188 1.04 -26.97 1.00
CA TYR A 188 2.04 -26.60 0.01
C TYR A 188 1.95 -27.47 -1.23
N SER A 189 2.14 -26.88 -2.39
CA SER A 189 2.28 -27.61 -3.65
C SER A 189 3.29 -26.94 -4.59
N ILE A 190 3.90 -27.78 -5.44
CA ILE A 190 4.83 -27.31 -6.48
C ILE A 190 4.08 -26.45 -7.51
N SER A 191 2.80 -26.76 -7.82
CA SER A 191 1.99 -26.01 -8.76
C SER A 191 1.73 -24.60 -8.26
N LYS A 192 1.31 -24.44 -7.01
CA LYS A 192 1.10 -23.13 -6.37
C LYS A 192 2.37 -22.29 -6.40
N THR A 193 3.51 -22.86 -6.02
CA THR A 193 4.81 -22.16 -6.02
C THR A 193 5.22 -21.73 -7.42
N LYS A 194 5.11 -22.59 -8.42
CA LYS A 194 5.45 -22.24 -9.82
C LYS A 194 4.59 -21.10 -10.34
N ASN A 195 3.29 -21.12 -10.05
CA ASN A 195 2.39 -20.06 -10.49
C ASN A 195 2.67 -18.76 -9.77
N MET A 196 3.03 -18.78 -8.46
CA MET A 196 3.48 -17.57 -7.77
C MET A 196 4.78 -17.00 -8.32
N ILE A 197 5.74 -17.85 -8.71
CA ILE A 197 6.95 -17.42 -9.43
C ILE A 197 6.56 -16.73 -10.76
N ALA A 198 5.61 -17.28 -11.52
CA ALA A 198 5.15 -16.67 -12.77
C ALA A 198 4.43 -15.32 -12.53
N VAL A 199 3.61 -15.21 -11.47
CA VAL A 199 2.98 -13.97 -11.02
C VAL A 199 4.05 -12.92 -10.70
N ASN A 200 5.05 -13.29 -9.90
CA ASN A 200 6.13 -12.39 -9.51
C ASN A 200 6.99 -11.97 -10.70
N ALA A 201 7.28 -12.89 -11.63
CA ALA A 201 8.01 -12.60 -12.87
C ALA A 201 7.27 -11.56 -13.74
N LEU A 202 5.93 -11.66 -13.83
CA LEU A 202 5.14 -10.66 -14.53
C LEU A 202 5.18 -9.30 -13.82
N LEU A 203 5.06 -9.28 -12.49
CA LEU A 203 5.15 -8.04 -11.72
C LEU A 203 6.53 -7.40 -11.82
N PHE A 204 7.60 -8.21 -11.81
CA PHE A 204 8.96 -7.72 -12.03
C PHE A 204 9.09 -6.96 -13.34
N ALA A 205 8.52 -7.48 -14.44
CA ALA A 205 8.56 -6.81 -15.74
C ALA A 205 7.88 -5.42 -15.74
N HIS A 206 7.09 -5.11 -14.70
CA HIS A 206 6.39 -3.84 -14.51
C HIS A 206 6.87 -3.04 -13.29
N SER A 207 7.90 -3.52 -12.58
CA SER A 207 8.39 -2.91 -11.35
C SER A 207 9.26 -1.67 -11.56
N SER A 208 9.68 -1.39 -12.79
CA SER A 208 10.52 -0.25 -13.12
C SER A 208 10.29 0.25 -14.55
N SER A 209 10.81 1.43 -14.86
CA SER A 209 10.67 2.00 -16.19
C SER A 209 11.49 1.23 -17.22
N LYS A 210 11.02 1.22 -18.48
CA LYS A 210 11.75 0.64 -19.61
C LYS A 210 13.15 1.24 -19.79
N LYS A 211 13.31 2.52 -19.45
CA LYS A 211 14.60 3.20 -19.51
C LYS A 211 15.62 2.53 -18.60
N ILE A 212 15.23 2.23 -17.35
CA ILE A 212 16.10 1.57 -16.38
C ILE A 212 16.51 0.18 -16.88
N PHE A 213 15.53 -0.67 -17.26
CA PHE A 213 15.85 -1.99 -17.77
C PHE A 213 16.72 -1.98 -19.04
N ASN A 214 16.54 -1.00 -19.95
CA ASN A 214 17.37 -0.89 -21.14
C ASN A 214 18.81 -0.41 -20.86
N ASN A 215 19.08 0.18 -19.69
CA ASN A 215 20.42 0.58 -19.28
C ASN A 215 21.21 -0.55 -18.62
N LEU A 216 20.54 -1.62 -18.23
CA LEU A 216 21.16 -2.80 -17.59
C LEU A 216 21.54 -3.85 -18.63
N ASN A 217 22.61 -4.57 -18.39
CA ASN A 217 22.94 -5.76 -19.17
C ASN A 217 22.15 -6.98 -18.68
N ASN A 218 22.20 -8.08 -19.45
CA ASN A 218 21.43 -9.29 -19.14
C ASN A 218 21.82 -9.96 -17.81
N ASP A 219 23.11 -9.89 -17.43
CA ASP A 219 23.57 -10.50 -16.17
C ASP A 219 23.07 -9.68 -14.97
N GLU A 220 23.08 -8.36 -15.08
CA GLU A 220 22.52 -7.46 -14.05
C GLU A 220 20.99 -7.68 -13.90
N ILE A 221 20.26 -7.78 -15.02
CA ILE A 221 18.83 -8.07 -15.00
C ILE A 221 18.56 -9.43 -14.35
N THR A 222 19.37 -10.45 -14.68
CA THR A 222 19.21 -11.79 -14.11
C THR A 222 19.42 -11.78 -12.60
N ALA A 223 20.47 -11.11 -12.11
CA ALA A 223 20.73 -11.01 -10.68
C ALA A 223 19.59 -10.31 -9.93
N ILE A 224 19.09 -9.17 -10.45
CA ILE A 224 17.97 -8.43 -9.84
C ILE A 224 16.68 -9.28 -9.87
N PHE A 225 16.46 -10.02 -10.95
CA PHE A 225 15.30 -10.90 -11.09
C PHE A 225 15.33 -12.06 -10.08
N GLU A 226 16.51 -12.65 -9.84
CA GLU A 226 16.70 -13.69 -8.83
C GLU A 226 16.45 -13.13 -7.44
N ASP A 227 17.04 -11.98 -7.08
CA ASP A 227 16.78 -11.30 -5.80
C ASP A 227 15.28 -11.00 -5.60
N PHE A 228 14.59 -10.51 -6.65
CA PHE A 228 13.16 -10.23 -6.59
C PHE A 228 12.33 -11.49 -6.36
N ASN A 229 12.66 -12.61 -7.02
CA ASN A 229 11.97 -13.88 -6.81
C ASN A 229 12.22 -14.45 -5.42
N ASP A 230 13.44 -14.31 -4.89
CA ASP A 230 13.77 -14.77 -3.54
C ASP A 230 13.00 -13.96 -2.47
N GLU A 231 12.83 -12.65 -2.66
CA GLU A 231 11.99 -11.83 -1.77
C GLU A 231 10.50 -12.24 -1.83
N CYS A 232 10.04 -12.72 -2.98
CA CYS A 232 8.66 -13.10 -3.22
C CYS A 232 8.33 -14.57 -2.90
N ILE A 233 9.30 -15.39 -2.53
CA ILE A 233 9.11 -16.84 -2.26
C ILE A 233 8.12 -17.10 -1.11
N PHE A 234 7.94 -16.10 -0.24
CA PHE A 234 7.00 -16.13 0.87
C PHE A 234 5.60 -15.58 0.51
N SER A 235 5.38 -15.23 -0.77
CA SER A 235 4.06 -14.78 -1.22
C SER A 235 3.11 -15.97 -1.34
N ASP A 236 1.96 -15.85 -0.70
CA ASP A 236 0.92 -16.86 -0.74
C ASP A 236 -0.06 -16.63 -1.92
N ILE A 237 -0.42 -17.69 -2.62
CA ILE A 237 -1.28 -17.60 -3.81
C ILE A 237 -2.70 -17.14 -3.47
N TYR A 238 -3.23 -17.56 -2.32
CA TYR A 238 -4.57 -17.18 -1.89
C TYR A 238 -4.62 -15.71 -1.49
N ASP A 239 -3.65 -15.25 -0.67
CA ASP A 239 -3.53 -13.85 -0.28
C ASP A 239 -3.41 -12.95 -1.51
N PHE A 240 -2.64 -13.39 -2.49
CA PHE A 240 -2.42 -12.62 -3.70
C PHE A 240 -3.67 -12.57 -4.59
N LYS A 241 -4.36 -13.71 -4.75
CA LYS A 241 -5.57 -13.79 -5.57
C LYS A 241 -6.69 -12.93 -5.01
N PHE A 242 -6.99 -13.03 -3.71
CA PHE A 242 -8.04 -12.22 -3.07
C PHE A 242 -7.76 -10.73 -3.17
N ARG A 243 -6.49 -10.30 -2.99
CA ARG A 243 -6.09 -8.90 -3.18
C ARG A 243 -6.24 -8.43 -4.63
N ASN A 244 -5.87 -9.26 -5.59
CA ASN A 244 -6.04 -8.96 -7.01
C ASN A 244 -7.51 -8.81 -7.38
N GLU A 245 -8.38 -9.69 -6.90
CA GLU A 245 -9.84 -9.62 -7.09
C GLU A 245 -10.42 -8.35 -6.48
N CYS A 246 -10.07 -8.03 -5.22
CA CYS A 246 -10.46 -6.78 -4.58
C CYS A 246 -10.01 -5.55 -5.39
N SER A 247 -8.76 -5.57 -5.91
CA SER A 247 -8.23 -4.47 -6.69
C SER A 247 -8.93 -4.28 -8.03
N MET A 248 -9.37 -5.36 -8.70
CA MET A 248 -10.08 -5.26 -9.98
C MET A 248 -11.44 -4.55 -9.87
N GLU A 249 -12.04 -4.52 -8.68
CA GLU A 249 -13.32 -3.82 -8.42
C GLU A 249 -13.13 -2.37 -7.96
N TYR A 250 -11.89 -1.92 -7.79
CA TYR A 250 -11.58 -0.60 -7.29
C TYR A 250 -11.87 0.49 -8.34
N ASP A 251 -12.79 1.41 -7.99
CA ASP A 251 -13.06 2.64 -8.72
C ASP A 251 -13.61 3.72 -7.77
N VAL A 252 -12.90 4.83 -7.62
CA VAL A 252 -13.31 5.98 -6.80
C VAL A 252 -13.40 7.28 -7.60
N VAL A 253 -13.34 7.20 -8.93
CA VAL A 253 -13.29 8.38 -9.82
C VAL A 253 -14.40 9.37 -9.52
N ASP A 254 -15.65 8.92 -9.43
CA ASP A 254 -16.81 9.77 -9.21
C ASP A 254 -16.90 10.36 -7.79
N LYS A 255 -16.08 9.86 -6.86
CA LYS A 255 -16.05 10.27 -5.45
C LYS A 255 -14.87 11.20 -5.11
N LEU A 256 -13.91 11.39 -6.01
CA LEU A 256 -12.69 12.18 -5.74
C LEU A 256 -12.98 13.62 -5.31
N GLY A 257 -14.05 14.23 -5.82
CA GLY A 257 -14.50 15.57 -5.43
C GLY A 257 -14.93 15.69 -3.97
N ASN A 258 -15.18 14.59 -3.27
CA ASN A 258 -15.56 14.58 -1.85
C ASN A 258 -14.35 14.79 -0.92
N ILE A 259 -13.12 14.59 -1.40
CA ILE A 259 -11.90 14.69 -0.57
C ILE A 259 -11.74 16.12 -0.06
N LYS A 260 -11.74 16.29 1.26
CA LYS A 260 -11.54 17.59 1.94
C LYS A 260 -10.09 17.77 2.42
N ALA A 261 -9.39 16.68 2.66
CA ALA A 261 -8.01 16.68 3.13
C ALA A 261 -7.09 17.42 2.16
N LYS A 262 -6.07 18.14 2.67
CA LYS A 262 -4.99 18.62 1.82
C LYS A 262 -4.28 17.41 1.21
N SER A 263 -4.07 17.43 -0.09
CA SER A 263 -3.63 16.26 -0.83
C SER A 263 -2.32 16.50 -1.56
N LEU A 264 -1.34 15.62 -1.35
CA LEU A 264 -0.10 15.58 -2.11
C LEU A 264 -0.03 14.28 -2.90
N PHE A 265 0.14 14.41 -4.21
CA PHE A 265 0.31 13.30 -5.14
C PHE A 265 1.70 13.40 -5.79
N VAL A 266 2.49 12.35 -5.67
CA VAL A 266 3.81 12.25 -6.30
C VAL A 266 3.82 11.04 -7.22
N GLY A 267 4.15 11.25 -8.48
CA GLY A 267 4.16 10.15 -9.45
C GLY A 267 5.40 10.13 -10.32
N THR A 268 5.81 8.92 -10.68
CA THR A 268 6.84 8.62 -11.68
C THR A 268 6.19 8.00 -12.92
N ASN A 269 6.95 7.83 -13.99
CA ASN A 269 6.54 7.00 -15.12
C ASN A 269 7.19 5.62 -14.99
N ASP A 270 6.65 4.78 -14.11
CA ASP A 270 6.97 3.37 -14.14
C ASP A 270 6.06 2.62 -15.14
N ASN A 271 6.29 1.31 -15.31
CA ASN A 271 5.52 0.53 -16.28
C ASN A 271 4.10 0.17 -15.79
N TYR A 272 3.84 0.25 -14.48
CA TYR A 272 2.54 -0.08 -13.89
C TYR A 272 1.66 1.14 -13.66
N PHE A 273 2.26 2.25 -13.21
CA PHE A 273 1.59 3.54 -13.06
C PHE A 273 2.18 4.55 -14.04
N ASN A 274 1.32 5.33 -14.68
CA ASN A 274 1.71 6.38 -15.62
C ASN A 274 1.30 7.73 -15.06
N PHE A 275 2.26 8.64 -14.91
CA PHE A 275 2.00 9.95 -14.30
C PHE A 275 0.89 10.71 -15.03
N GLU A 276 0.96 10.82 -16.35
CA GLU A 276 0.02 11.60 -17.15
C GLU A 276 -1.41 11.01 -17.13
N LEU A 277 -1.52 9.69 -17.08
CA LEU A 277 -2.82 9.01 -17.12
C LEU A 277 -3.43 8.79 -15.74
N ASP A 278 -2.62 8.55 -14.72
CA ASP A 278 -3.06 8.08 -13.42
C ASP A 278 -2.99 9.14 -12.34
N MET A 279 -1.93 9.96 -12.32
CA MET A 279 -1.65 10.90 -11.25
C MET A 279 -2.03 12.35 -11.62
N LEU A 280 -1.69 12.79 -12.83
CA LEU A 280 -1.97 14.16 -13.26
C LEU A 280 -3.46 14.55 -13.18
N PRO A 281 -4.42 13.66 -13.48
CA PRO A 281 -5.85 13.98 -13.35
C PRO A 281 -6.30 14.37 -11.94
N PHE A 282 -5.59 13.95 -10.88
CA PHE A 282 -5.92 14.35 -9.51
C PHE A 282 -5.86 15.86 -9.30
N LYS A 283 -5.06 16.57 -10.10
CA LYS A 283 -4.95 18.03 -10.04
C LYS A 283 -6.31 18.75 -10.28
N GLU A 284 -7.15 18.15 -11.11
CA GLU A 284 -8.46 18.70 -11.47
C GLU A 284 -9.59 18.05 -10.67
N LEU A 285 -9.43 16.77 -10.32
CA LEU A 285 -10.49 15.97 -9.72
C LEU A 285 -10.52 16.05 -8.19
N VAL A 286 -9.36 16.33 -7.55
CA VAL A 286 -9.26 16.40 -6.08
C VAL A 286 -9.08 17.85 -5.64
N PRO A 287 -10.01 18.41 -4.84
CA PRO A 287 -9.87 19.75 -4.29
C PRO A 287 -8.60 19.89 -3.44
N ASN A 288 -7.97 21.07 -3.48
CA ASN A 288 -6.76 21.37 -2.67
C ASN A 288 -5.59 20.40 -2.86
N SER A 289 -5.43 19.87 -4.07
CA SER A 289 -4.38 18.93 -4.40
C SER A 289 -3.12 19.61 -4.95
N ILE A 290 -1.96 19.06 -4.59
CA ILE A 290 -0.65 19.32 -5.19
C ILE A 290 -0.25 18.04 -5.91
N VAL A 291 0.07 18.13 -7.19
CA VAL A 291 0.48 16.99 -8.01
C VAL A 291 1.87 17.26 -8.55
N ILE A 292 2.82 16.39 -8.23
CA ILE A 292 4.23 16.54 -8.55
C ILE A 292 4.68 15.34 -9.40
N LYS A 293 5.29 15.61 -10.53
CA LYS A 293 6.01 14.61 -11.31
C LYS A 293 7.43 14.51 -10.79
N GLN A 294 7.78 13.31 -10.33
CA GLN A 294 9.17 12.98 -10.07
C GLN A 294 9.81 12.53 -11.38
N GLU A 295 10.85 13.24 -11.81
CA GLU A 295 11.65 12.84 -12.96
C GLU A 295 12.37 11.53 -12.65
N ASP A 296 12.40 10.66 -13.65
CA ASP A 296 13.13 9.39 -13.56
C ASP A 296 14.64 9.67 -13.72
N THR A 297 15.24 10.02 -12.59
CA THR A 297 16.69 10.30 -12.50
C THR A 297 17.50 9.05 -12.20
N LYS A 298 16.84 7.92 -11.98
CA LYS A 298 17.48 6.64 -11.69
C LYS A 298 18.41 6.20 -12.80
N GLU A 299 19.61 5.85 -12.42
CA GLU A 299 20.58 5.15 -13.24
C GLU A 299 20.53 3.63 -12.99
N ASN A 300 20.07 3.23 -11.79
CA ASN A 300 20.04 1.85 -11.30
C ASN A 300 18.62 1.38 -10.96
N TYR A 301 18.43 0.08 -10.88
CA TYR A 301 17.15 -0.52 -10.46
C TYR A 301 16.77 -0.14 -9.02
N TYR A 302 17.72 -0.16 -8.10
CA TYR A 302 17.50 0.24 -6.72
C TYR A 302 17.55 1.75 -6.54
N PHE A 303 16.63 2.30 -5.73
CA PHE A 303 16.63 3.72 -5.38
C PHE A 303 17.79 4.06 -4.45
N GLU A 304 18.47 5.16 -4.73
CA GLU A 304 19.43 5.77 -3.84
C GLU A 304 18.86 7.08 -3.25
N GLU A 305 19.44 7.55 -2.14
CA GLU A 305 18.97 8.79 -1.48
C GLU A 305 18.92 9.99 -2.42
N LYS A 306 19.86 10.10 -3.34
CA LYS A 306 19.90 11.16 -4.38
C LYS A 306 18.67 11.19 -5.29
N ASP A 307 18.00 10.06 -5.47
CA ASP A 307 16.84 9.92 -6.36
C ASP A 307 15.57 10.54 -5.75
N TYR A 308 15.54 10.68 -4.43
CA TYR A 308 14.43 11.31 -3.68
C TYR A 308 14.63 12.81 -3.47
N ALA A 309 15.87 13.31 -3.54
CA ALA A 309 16.21 14.68 -3.19
C ALA A 309 15.40 15.75 -3.97
N PRO A 310 15.06 15.60 -5.27
CA PRO A 310 14.29 16.60 -5.99
C PRO A 310 12.88 16.80 -5.45
N VAL A 311 12.19 15.71 -5.10
CA VAL A 311 10.79 15.73 -4.60
C VAL A 311 10.74 15.91 -3.10
N GLY A 312 11.78 15.50 -2.41
CA GLY A 312 11.83 15.51 -0.96
C GLY A 312 11.61 16.85 -0.33
N LYS A 313 12.05 17.93 -0.94
CA LYS A 313 11.82 19.30 -0.44
C LYS A 313 10.34 19.65 -0.44
N ASP A 314 9.62 19.24 -1.48
CA ASP A 314 8.19 19.50 -1.62
C ASP A 314 7.39 18.65 -0.62
N VAL A 315 7.79 17.38 -0.41
CA VAL A 315 7.21 16.50 0.59
C VAL A 315 7.44 17.06 2.00
N ILE A 316 8.66 17.50 2.32
CA ILE A 316 8.97 18.12 3.61
C ILE A 316 8.12 19.39 3.80
N ALA A 317 8.09 20.30 2.81
CA ALA A 317 7.32 21.53 2.89
C ALA A 317 5.80 21.28 3.03
N PHE A 318 5.30 20.19 2.44
CA PHE A 318 3.93 19.77 2.63
C PHE A 318 3.68 19.26 4.05
N LEU A 319 4.51 18.36 4.56
CA LEU A 319 4.35 17.77 5.89
C LEU A 319 4.57 18.79 7.02
N GLU A 320 5.44 19.78 6.83
CA GLU A 320 5.67 20.84 7.82
C GLU A 320 4.44 21.66 8.15
N GLN A 321 3.46 21.74 7.24
CA GLN A 321 2.20 22.44 7.48
C GLN A 321 1.33 21.79 8.57
N PHE A 322 1.61 20.54 8.93
CA PHE A 322 0.83 19.75 9.89
C PHE A 322 1.56 19.49 11.21
N LYS A 323 2.77 20.04 11.39
CA LYS A 323 3.44 20.07 12.69
C LYS A 323 2.65 20.94 13.64
N LYS A 324 2.39 20.47 14.87
CA LYS A 324 1.66 21.17 15.93
C LYS A 324 2.50 21.34 17.17
#